data_f38f98453090c05d9feb32e89eb55035
#
_entry.id   f38f98453090c05d9feb32e89eb55035
#
_cell.length_a   1.000
_cell.length_b   1.000
_cell.length_c   1.000
_cell.angle_alpha   90.00
_cell.angle_beta   90.00
_cell.angle_gamma   90.00
#
_symmetry.space_group_name_H-M   'P 1'
#
loop_
_entity.id
_entity.type
_entity.pdbx_description
1 polymer ?
#
loop_
_entity_poly.entity_id
_entity_poly.type
_entity_poly.pdbx_seq_one_letter_code
_entity_poly.pdbx_strand_id
1 'polypeptide(L)'
;MIKVGDKLPSMELTVMGEKGPEPIKTDDIFLGKKVVMFAVPGAFTPGCSMTHLPGFAVNADKIKAAGVDSIVCLAVNDAFVMGAWGKDQNADEIIMLADGCGMFTEALGLVLDLSAMQLGKRSKRYAMIVNDGVVELLNIDESNIEASSAETILAALK
;
A
#
# COMPACT_ATOMS: atom_id res chain seq x y z
N MET A 1 -5.66 -2.92 -16.24
CA MET A 1 -5.78 -2.86 -14.77
C MET A 1 -5.75 -4.25 -14.19
N ILE A 2 -4.99 -4.44 -13.13
CA ILE A 2 -4.94 -5.71 -12.42
C ILE A 2 -6.31 -6.08 -11.86
N LYS A 3 -6.58 -7.36 -11.71
CA LYS A 3 -7.85 -7.87 -11.20
C LYS A 3 -7.64 -9.10 -10.33
N VAL A 4 -8.67 -9.50 -9.63
CA VAL A 4 -8.67 -10.72 -8.81
C VAL A 4 -8.28 -11.92 -9.70
N GLY A 5 -7.36 -12.74 -9.19
CA GLY A 5 -6.80 -13.87 -9.89
C GLY A 5 -5.48 -13.59 -10.60
N ASP A 6 -5.13 -12.33 -10.79
CA ASP A 6 -3.88 -11.96 -11.43
C ASP A 6 -2.70 -12.02 -10.44
N LYS A 7 -1.52 -12.32 -10.96
CA LYS A 7 -0.28 -12.23 -10.18
C LYS A 7 0.23 -10.81 -10.18
N LEU A 8 0.80 -10.38 -9.05
CA LEU A 8 1.48 -9.10 -8.98
C LEU A 8 2.76 -9.12 -9.81
N PRO A 9 3.11 -7.99 -10.45
CA PRO A 9 4.38 -7.90 -11.18
C PRO A 9 5.58 -8.10 -10.27
N SER A 10 6.61 -8.77 -10.77
CA SER A 10 7.89 -8.91 -10.09
C SER A 10 8.77 -7.72 -10.43
N MET A 11 9.12 -6.91 -9.45
CA MET A 11 10.04 -5.80 -9.65
C MET A 11 10.66 -5.37 -8.34
N GLU A 12 11.67 -4.50 -8.43
CA GLU A 12 12.37 -3.97 -7.27
C GLU A 12 11.84 -2.57 -6.95
N LEU A 13 11.48 -2.38 -5.69
CA LEU A 13 11.07 -1.08 -5.14
C LEU A 13 12.01 -0.72 -4.01
N THR A 14 11.66 0.25 -3.18
CA THR A 14 12.50 0.68 -2.06
C THR A 14 11.70 0.82 -0.76
N VAL A 15 12.41 0.62 0.33
CA VAL A 15 11.94 0.95 1.68
C VAL A 15 13.04 1.74 2.37
N MET A 16 12.70 2.48 3.42
CA MET A 16 13.70 3.17 4.22
C MET A 16 14.25 2.18 5.26
N GLY A 17 15.54 1.87 5.16
CA GLY A 17 16.25 1.07 6.13
C GLY A 17 16.97 1.95 7.17
N GLU A 18 17.70 1.33 8.07
CA GLU A 18 18.45 2.03 9.13
C GLU A 18 19.53 2.95 8.57
N LYS A 19 20.15 2.55 7.46
CA LYS A 19 21.26 3.29 6.85
C LYS A 19 20.85 4.08 5.61
N GLY A 20 19.55 4.16 5.31
CA GLY A 20 19.04 4.85 4.13
C GLY A 20 18.14 3.93 3.29
N PRO A 21 17.78 4.37 2.08
CA PRO A 21 16.91 3.57 1.20
C PRO A 21 17.55 2.23 0.87
N GLU A 22 16.75 1.18 0.93
CA GLU A 22 17.17 -0.19 0.62
C GLU A 22 16.27 -0.76 -0.47
N PRO A 23 16.83 -1.49 -1.46
CA PRO A 23 16.02 -2.18 -2.44
C PRO A 23 15.28 -3.36 -1.81
N ILE A 24 14.06 -3.60 -2.27
CA ILE A 24 13.27 -4.75 -1.87
C ILE A 24 12.52 -5.27 -3.09
N LYS A 25 12.57 -6.57 -3.30
CA LYS A 25 11.82 -7.19 -4.39
C LYS A 25 10.39 -7.46 -3.97
N THR A 26 9.44 -7.21 -4.88
CA THR A 26 8.04 -7.53 -4.59
C THR A 26 7.85 -9.01 -4.30
N ASP A 27 8.60 -9.90 -4.94
CA ASP A 27 8.54 -11.33 -4.66
C ASP A 27 8.87 -11.65 -3.19
N ASP A 28 9.82 -10.95 -2.60
CA ASP A 28 10.20 -11.16 -1.20
C ASP A 28 9.11 -10.71 -0.23
N ILE A 29 8.25 -9.79 -0.65
CA ILE A 29 7.12 -9.32 0.15
C ILE A 29 5.94 -10.28 0.04
N PHE A 30 5.63 -10.73 -1.18
CA PHE A 30 4.35 -11.34 -1.49
C PHE A 30 4.36 -12.86 -1.65
N LEU A 31 5.44 -13.46 -2.15
CA LEU A 31 5.45 -14.90 -2.42
C LEU A 31 5.46 -15.72 -1.14
N GLY A 32 4.61 -16.74 -1.08
CA GLY A 32 4.51 -17.63 0.07
C GLY A 32 3.86 -16.99 1.30
N LYS A 33 3.24 -15.82 1.14
CA LYS A 33 2.68 -15.06 2.26
C LYS A 33 1.29 -14.52 1.91
N LYS A 34 0.50 -14.30 2.95
CA LYS A 34 -0.77 -13.57 2.84
C LYS A 34 -0.54 -12.14 3.28
N VAL A 35 -0.78 -11.20 2.38
CA VAL A 35 -0.45 -9.79 2.57
C VAL A 35 -1.67 -8.92 2.30
N VAL A 36 -1.87 -7.93 3.16
CA VAL A 36 -2.81 -6.84 2.89
C VAL A 36 -1.97 -5.64 2.44
N MET A 37 -2.23 -5.15 1.25
CA MET A 37 -1.60 -3.93 0.74
C MET A 37 -2.66 -2.87 0.49
N PHE A 38 -2.42 -1.67 0.99
CA PHE A 38 -3.25 -0.52 0.65
C PHE A 38 -2.36 0.56 0.04
N ALA A 39 -2.93 1.31 -0.89
CA ALA A 39 -2.22 2.36 -1.58
C ALA A 39 -2.93 3.69 -1.43
N VAL A 40 -2.14 4.75 -1.38
CA VAL A 40 -2.61 6.10 -1.17
C VAL A 40 -2.06 7.03 -2.24
N PRO A 41 -2.80 8.10 -2.61
CA PRO A 41 -2.31 9.08 -3.59
C PRO A 41 -1.08 9.84 -3.13
N GLY A 42 -0.84 9.97 -1.85
CA GLY A 42 0.38 10.63 -1.38
C GLY A 42 0.52 10.65 0.12
N ALA A 43 1.76 10.40 0.57
CA ALA A 43 2.14 10.54 1.96
C ALA A 43 1.91 12.00 2.40
N PHE A 44 1.55 12.19 3.66
CA PHE A 44 1.29 13.50 4.28
C PHE A 44 0.09 14.26 3.72
N THR A 45 -0.64 13.72 2.74
CA THR A 45 -1.88 14.36 2.28
C THR A 45 -3.00 14.08 3.29
N PRO A 46 -4.03 14.96 3.39
CA PRO A 46 -5.00 14.89 4.50
C PRO A 46 -5.73 13.56 4.66
N GLY A 47 -6.38 13.04 3.62
CA GLY A 47 -7.11 11.79 3.73
C GLY A 47 -6.22 10.59 4.05
N CYS A 48 -5.02 10.56 3.48
CA CYS A 48 -4.05 9.50 3.72
C CYS A 48 -3.52 9.51 5.15
N SER A 49 -3.24 10.71 5.68
CA SER A 49 -2.65 10.90 7.02
C SER A 49 -3.67 10.90 8.15
N MET A 50 -4.91 11.32 7.89
CA MET A 50 -5.92 11.46 8.94
C MET A 50 -6.81 10.24 9.08
N THR A 51 -6.94 9.44 8.05
CA THR A 51 -7.91 8.34 8.05
C THR A 51 -7.33 7.01 7.56
N HIS A 52 -6.74 6.97 6.37
CA HIS A 52 -6.38 5.71 5.73
C HIS A 52 -5.27 4.97 6.47
N LEU A 53 -4.08 5.58 6.57
CA LEU A 53 -2.97 4.97 7.29
C LEU A 53 -3.27 4.74 8.77
N PRO A 54 -3.83 5.72 9.51
CA PRO A 54 -4.17 5.49 10.92
C PRO A 54 -5.14 4.33 11.12
N GLY A 55 -6.11 4.14 10.23
CA GLY A 55 -7.04 3.02 10.29
C GLY A 55 -6.34 1.67 10.23
N PHE A 56 -5.36 1.52 9.33
CA PHE A 56 -4.58 0.29 9.25
C PHE A 56 -3.61 0.14 10.43
N ALA A 57 -3.01 1.22 10.90
CA ALA A 57 -2.11 1.18 12.04
C ALA A 57 -2.84 0.72 13.32
N VAL A 58 -4.02 1.26 13.57
CA VAL A 58 -4.85 0.89 14.74
C VAL A 58 -5.32 -0.56 14.65
N ASN A 59 -5.64 -1.04 13.46
CA ASN A 59 -6.18 -2.39 13.25
C ASN A 59 -5.11 -3.43 12.89
N ALA A 60 -3.83 -3.07 12.91
CA ALA A 60 -2.76 -3.94 12.44
C ALA A 60 -2.75 -5.30 13.16
N ASP A 61 -2.89 -5.30 14.48
CA ASP A 61 -2.90 -6.54 15.25
C ASP A 61 -4.08 -7.44 14.88
N LYS A 62 -5.25 -6.84 14.69
CA LYS A 62 -6.45 -7.59 14.31
C LYS A 62 -6.33 -8.19 12.92
N ILE A 63 -5.74 -7.46 11.99
CA ILE A 63 -5.51 -7.92 10.62
C ILE A 63 -4.53 -9.09 10.64
N LYS A 64 -3.43 -8.98 11.35
CA LYS A 64 -2.44 -10.05 11.48
C LYS A 64 -3.01 -11.27 12.18
N ALA A 65 -3.85 -11.07 13.20
CA ALA A 65 -4.53 -12.17 13.89
C ALA A 65 -5.49 -12.93 12.97
N ALA A 66 -5.95 -12.30 11.90
CA ALA A 66 -6.81 -12.95 10.90
C ALA A 66 -6.03 -13.78 9.87
N GLY A 67 -4.73 -13.99 10.07
CA GLY A 67 -3.90 -14.85 9.22
C GLY A 67 -3.05 -14.08 8.20
N VAL A 68 -2.93 -12.78 8.34
CA VAL A 68 -2.12 -11.93 7.45
C VAL A 68 -0.69 -11.85 7.97
N ASP A 69 0.28 -12.14 7.12
CA ASP A 69 1.70 -12.12 7.48
C ASP A 69 2.25 -10.70 7.54
N SER A 70 1.83 -9.83 6.62
CA SER A 70 2.35 -8.46 6.52
C SER A 70 1.27 -7.51 6.03
N ILE A 71 1.41 -6.24 6.43
CA ILE A 71 0.59 -5.13 5.93
C ILE A 71 1.54 -4.17 5.23
N VAL A 72 1.20 -3.77 4.01
CA VAL A 72 2.01 -2.90 3.16
C VAL A 72 1.24 -1.65 2.81
N CYS A 73 1.88 -0.49 2.96
CA CYS A 73 1.38 0.79 2.46
C CYS A 73 2.23 1.20 1.26
N LEU A 74 1.59 1.39 0.12
CA LEU A 74 2.23 1.78 -1.13
C LEU A 74 1.85 3.20 -1.51
N ALA A 75 2.81 3.97 -1.98
CA ALA A 75 2.55 5.27 -2.58
C ALA A 75 3.62 5.61 -3.61
N VAL A 76 3.26 6.49 -4.54
CA VAL A 76 4.22 7.07 -5.51
C VAL A 76 4.91 8.23 -4.81
N ASN A 77 5.75 7.88 -3.86
CA ASN A 77 6.64 8.76 -3.11
C ASN A 77 7.96 8.02 -2.95
N ASP A 78 9.03 8.76 -2.70
CA ASP A 78 10.33 8.14 -2.46
C ASP A 78 10.43 7.52 -1.06
N ALA A 79 11.48 6.76 -0.82
CA ALA A 79 11.69 6.06 0.45
C ALA A 79 11.92 7.01 1.62
N PHE A 80 12.53 8.18 1.39
CA PHE A 80 12.73 9.17 2.44
C PHE A 80 11.40 9.67 2.98
N VAL A 81 10.49 10.01 2.06
CA VAL A 81 9.15 10.49 2.43
C VAL A 81 8.35 9.38 3.11
N MET A 82 8.36 8.17 2.56
CA MET A 82 7.62 7.04 3.12
C MET A 82 8.14 6.66 4.51
N GLY A 83 9.45 6.67 4.70
CA GLY A 83 10.04 6.40 6.00
C GLY A 83 9.65 7.44 7.05
N ALA A 84 9.71 8.72 6.68
CA ALA A 84 9.33 9.82 7.59
C ALA A 84 7.84 9.76 7.93
N TRP A 85 7.00 9.46 6.94
CA TRP A 85 5.56 9.36 7.16
C TRP A 85 5.19 8.21 8.09
N GLY A 86 5.82 7.05 7.89
CA GLY A 86 5.62 5.89 8.77
C GLY A 86 5.98 6.20 10.22
N LYS A 87 7.09 6.91 10.44
CA LYS A 87 7.51 7.35 11.77
C LYS A 87 6.52 8.34 12.38
N ASP A 88 6.10 9.33 11.59
CA ASP A 88 5.16 10.34 12.04
C ASP A 88 3.83 9.74 12.48
N GLN A 89 3.40 8.66 11.82
CA GLN A 89 2.13 8.00 12.07
C GLN A 89 2.26 6.83 13.05
N ASN A 90 3.44 6.55 13.60
CA ASN A 90 3.70 5.40 14.45
C ASN A 90 3.28 4.07 13.79
N ALA A 91 3.57 3.94 12.51
CA ALA A 91 3.15 2.80 11.70
C ALA A 91 4.23 1.71 11.61
N ASP A 92 4.85 1.35 12.74
CA ASP A 92 5.96 0.39 12.79
C ASP A 92 5.58 -1.02 12.30
N GLU A 93 4.30 -1.37 12.41
CA GLU A 93 3.77 -2.66 12.00
C GLU A 93 3.49 -2.75 10.50
N ILE A 94 3.70 -1.66 9.77
CA ILE A 94 3.36 -1.55 8.35
C ILE A 94 4.64 -1.34 7.55
N ILE A 95 4.80 -2.12 6.47
CA ILE A 95 5.89 -1.94 5.52
C ILE A 95 5.55 -0.72 4.66
N MET A 96 6.33 0.33 4.77
CA MET A 96 6.13 1.57 4.01
C MET A 96 6.88 1.45 2.68
N LEU A 97 6.19 0.97 1.66
CA LEU A 97 6.79 0.64 0.35
C LEU A 97 6.74 1.84 -0.58
N ALA A 98 7.91 2.23 -1.08
CA ALA A 98 8.06 3.39 -1.94
C ALA A 98 8.12 2.99 -3.41
N ASP A 99 7.13 3.43 -4.18
CA ASP A 99 7.10 3.31 -5.64
C ASP A 99 7.48 4.67 -6.25
N GLY A 100 8.73 5.07 -6.01
CA GLY A 100 9.20 6.44 -6.28
C GLY A 100 9.05 6.90 -7.72
N CYS A 101 9.20 5.99 -8.69
CA CYS A 101 9.05 6.29 -10.11
C CYS A 101 7.64 5.96 -10.64
N GLY A 102 6.77 5.41 -9.81
CA GLY A 102 5.42 5.04 -10.23
C GLY A 102 5.34 3.82 -11.15
N MET A 103 6.44 3.10 -11.32
CA MET A 103 6.51 1.99 -12.29
C MET A 103 5.66 0.79 -11.87
N PHE A 104 5.62 0.49 -10.58
CA PHE A 104 4.78 -0.59 -10.08
C PHE A 104 3.29 -0.24 -10.20
N THR A 105 2.94 0.98 -9.83
CA THR A 105 1.58 1.51 -9.97
C THR A 105 1.13 1.49 -11.43
N GLU A 106 2.01 1.87 -12.35
CA GLU A 106 1.74 1.82 -13.78
C GLU A 106 1.53 0.38 -14.26
N ALA A 107 2.38 -0.55 -13.81
CA ALA A 107 2.24 -1.97 -14.16
C ALA A 107 0.93 -2.57 -13.67
N LEU A 108 0.40 -2.09 -12.53
CA LEU A 108 -0.90 -2.50 -12.02
C LEU A 108 -2.07 -1.85 -12.79
N GLY A 109 -1.82 -0.79 -13.53
CA GLY A 109 -2.87 -0.03 -14.20
C GLY A 109 -3.69 0.83 -13.23
N LEU A 110 -3.10 1.25 -12.12
CA LEU A 110 -3.79 1.98 -11.04
C LEU A 110 -3.24 3.40 -10.86
N VAL A 111 -2.77 4.00 -11.95
CA VAL A 111 -2.27 5.38 -11.95
C VAL A 111 -3.43 6.37 -11.81
N LEU A 112 -3.21 7.38 -10.99
CA LEU A 112 -4.10 8.53 -10.84
C LEU A 112 -3.30 9.77 -11.24
N ASP A 113 -3.76 10.47 -12.27
CA ASP A 113 -3.10 11.69 -12.73
C ASP A 113 -3.63 12.89 -11.97
N LEU A 114 -2.80 13.45 -11.09
CA LEU A 114 -3.11 14.64 -10.31
C LEU A 114 -2.29 15.85 -10.75
N SER A 115 -1.94 15.90 -12.03
CA SER A 115 -1.16 16.99 -12.61
C SER A 115 -1.85 18.36 -12.44
N ALA A 116 -3.18 18.37 -12.47
CA ALA A 116 -3.95 19.60 -12.24
C ALA A 116 -3.72 20.18 -10.85
N MET A 117 -3.33 19.36 -9.89
CA MET A 117 -3.03 19.75 -8.51
C MET A 117 -1.51 19.86 -8.27
N GLN A 118 -0.71 19.82 -9.32
CA GLN A 118 0.75 19.86 -9.25
C GLN A 118 1.36 18.65 -8.51
N LEU A 119 0.65 17.55 -8.47
CA LEU A 119 1.11 16.32 -7.82
C LEU A 119 1.62 15.28 -8.82
N GLY A 120 1.37 15.50 -10.11
CA GLY A 120 1.79 14.57 -11.15
C GLY A 120 1.04 13.25 -11.13
N LYS A 121 1.71 12.19 -11.55
CA LYS A 121 1.12 10.85 -11.55
C LYS A 121 1.30 10.20 -10.18
N ARG A 122 0.22 9.75 -9.62
CA ARG A 122 0.16 9.12 -8.30
C ARG A 122 -0.59 7.78 -8.41
N SER A 123 -0.79 7.12 -7.28
CA SER A 123 -1.59 5.91 -7.21
C SER A 123 -3.04 6.26 -6.92
N LYS A 124 -3.96 5.48 -7.49
CA LYS A 124 -5.33 5.44 -7.02
C LYS A 124 -5.33 4.95 -5.58
N ARG A 125 -6.40 5.25 -4.85
CA ARG A 125 -6.60 4.76 -3.49
C ARG A 125 -7.26 3.38 -3.57
N TYR A 126 -6.58 2.37 -3.03
CA TYR A 126 -7.12 1.02 -3.04
C TYR A 126 -6.58 0.22 -1.86
N ALA A 127 -7.20 -0.93 -1.62
CA ALA A 127 -6.66 -1.97 -0.76
C ALA A 127 -6.87 -3.31 -1.43
N MET A 128 -5.94 -4.23 -1.21
CA MET A 128 -6.05 -5.57 -1.76
C MET A 128 -5.57 -6.61 -0.76
N ILE A 129 -6.10 -7.82 -0.91
CA ILE A 129 -5.61 -8.99 -0.20
C ILE A 129 -4.87 -9.83 -1.24
N VAL A 130 -3.63 -10.18 -0.95
CA VAL A 130 -2.76 -10.93 -1.85
C VAL A 130 -2.33 -12.20 -1.14
N ASN A 131 -2.47 -13.34 -1.80
CA ASN A 131 -2.04 -14.62 -1.25
C ASN A 131 -1.06 -15.28 -2.23
N ASP A 132 0.17 -15.48 -1.78
CA ASP A 132 1.25 -16.06 -2.60
C ASP A 132 1.39 -15.34 -3.95
N GLY A 133 1.36 -14.01 -3.90
CA GLY A 133 1.52 -13.16 -5.09
C GLY A 133 0.29 -13.02 -5.97
N VAL A 134 -0.82 -13.66 -5.63
CA VAL A 134 -2.06 -13.61 -6.40
C VAL A 134 -3.10 -12.74 -5.69
N VAL A 135 -3.73 -11.84 -6.43
CA VAL A 135 -4.75 -10.93 -5.90
C VAL A 135 -6.03 -11.71 -5.60
N GLU A 136 -6.46 -11.71 -4.34
CA GLU A 136 -7.72 -12.33 -3.92
C GLU A 136 -8.86 -11.33 -3.78
N LEU A 137 -8.54 -10.07 -3.48
CA LEU A 137 -9.50 -9.00 -3.32
C LEU A 137 -8.87 -7.70 -3.78
N LEU A 138 -9.64 -6.85 -4.47
CA LEU A 138 -9.20 -5.52 -4.86
C LEU A 138 -10.37 -4.55 -4.71
N ASN A 139 -10.23 -3.61 -3.79
CA ASN A 139 -11.22 -2.56 -3.54
C ASN A 139 -10.61 -1.20 -3.85
N ILE A 140 -11.23 -0.46 -4.76
CA ILE A 140 -10.76 0.85 -5.21
C ILE A 140 -11.75 1.92 -4.76
N ASP A 141 -11.25 2.99 -4.16
CA ASP A 141 -12.03 4.18 -3.81
C ASP A 141 -11.61 5.34 -4.71
N GLU A 142 -12.57 6.14 -5.16
CA GLU A 142 -12.28 7.28 -6.01
C GLU A 142 -12.13 8.59 -5.21
N SER A 143 -13.11 8.91 -4.37
CA SER A 143 -13.14 10.19 -3.66
C SER A 143 -13.35 10.05 -2.16
N ASN A 144 -13.47 8.84 -1.65
CA ASN A 144 -13.68 8.58 -0.22
C ASN A 144 -12.71 7.52 0.29
N ILE A 145 -12.86 7.13 1.55
CA ILE A 145 -12.09 6.04 2.16
C ILE A 145 -13.11 5.12 2.81
N GLU A 146 -13.59 4.16 2.05
CA GLU A 146 -14.63 3.22 2.49
C GLU A 146 -14.29 1.79 2.07
N ALA A 147 -14.31 1.50 0.78
CA ALA A 147 -14.02 0.16 0.28
C ALA A 147 -12.58 -0.27 0.56
N SER A 148 -11.64 0.67 0.57
CA SER A 148 -10.22 0.42 0.85
C SER A 148 -9.85 0.59 2.32
N SER A 149 -10.82 0.83 3.21
CA SER A 149 -10.54 1.03 4.63
C SER A 149 -10.12 -0.26 5.33
N ALA A 150 -9.44 -0.09 6.47
CA ALA A 150 -9.02 -1.22 7.30
C ALA A 150 -10.23 -2.03 7.78
N GLU A 151 -11.33 -1.38 8.12
CA GLU A 151 -12.54 -2.02 8.58
C GLU A 151 -13.14 -2.93 7.50
N THR A 152 -13.20 -2.45 6.27
CA THR A 152 -13.72 -3.23 5.14
C THR A 152 -12.83 -4.43 4.85
N ILE A 153 -11.52 -4.24 4.86
CA ILE A 153 -10.56 -5.33 4.64
C ILE A 153 -10.65 -6.36 5.76
N LEU A 154 -10.74 -5.91 7.01
CA LEU A 154 -10.86 -6.80 8.17
C LEU A 154 -12.14 -7.65 8.09
N ALA A 155 -13.26 -7.06 7.68
CA ALA A 155 -14.50 -7.79 7.46
C ALA A 155 -14.36 -8.86 6.37
N ALA A 156 -13.60 -8.58 5.31
CA ALA A 156 -13.35 -9.54 4.22
C ALA A 156 -12.44 -10.70 4.63
N LEU A 157 -11.64 -10.52 5.68
CA LEU A 157 -10.71 -11.56 6.17
C LEU A 157 -11.41 -12.58 7.10
N LYS A 158 -12.61 -12.28 7.54
CA LYS A 158 -13.35 -13.16 8.46
C LYS A 158 -14.07 -14.30 7.77
#